data_6d5d9de87102d868891fa524b9804b71
#
_entry.id   6d5d9de87102d868891fa524b9804b71
#
_cell.length_a   1.000
_cell.length_b   1.000
_cell.length_c   1.000
_cell.angle_alpha   90.00
_cell.angle_beta   90.00
_cell.angle_gamma   90.00
#
_symmetry.space_group_name_H-M   'P 1'
#
loop_
_entity.id
_entity.type
_entity.pdbx_description
1 polymer ?
#
loop_
_entity_poly.entity_id
_entity_poly.type
_entity_poly.pdbx_seq_one_letter_code
_entity_poly.pdbx_strand_id
1 'polypeptide(L)'
;MKSLKTKIIMSLLLAICSFTTLLADSGYVFKGKIGKYPIVLTIWATQAFADGEYYYVSQGRKKPLKLQGNYDTEGYEDDVWYFTETVNGKRNGAFKLKWRRSVRNGYKRMTGTYVNIKGYSYYVDLTCVKVISNPDHI
;
A
#
# COMPACT_ATOMS: atom_id res chain seq x y z
N MET A 1 -27.43 -7.61 -34.19
CA MET A 1 -27.09 -6.19 -34.28
C MET A 1 -27.57 -5.37 -33.10
N LYS A 2 -28.80 -5.61 -32.60
CA LYS A 2 -29.22 -5.00 -31.33
C LYS A 2 -28.29 -5.30 -30.17
N SER A 3 -27.71 -6.50 -30.13
CA SER A 3 -26.77 -6.91 -29.09
C SER A 3 -25.46 -6.10 -29.12
N LEU A 4 -25.03 -5.59 -30.28
CA LEU A 4 -23.79 -4.83 -30.40
C LEU A 4 -23.92 -3.45 -29.76
N LYS A 5 -25.01 -2.72 -30.03
CA LYS A 5 -25.25 -1.41 -29.41
C LYS A 5 -25.40 -1.52 -27.90
N THR A 6 -26.15 -2.51 -27.44
CA THR A 6 -26.32 -2.76 -26.01
C THR A 6 -24.99 -3.12 -25.35
N LYS A 7 -24.17 -3.95 -25.98
CA LYS A 7 -22.83 -4.31 -25.49
C LYS A 7 -21.91 -3.09 -25.41
N ILE A 8 -21.97 -2.19 -26.37
CA ILE A 8 -21.15 -0.98 -26.37
C ILE A 8 -21.54 -0.06 -25.22
N ILE A 9 -22.84 0.14 -24.98
CA ILE A 9 -23.35 0.98 -23.88
C ILE A 9 -22.99 0.36 -22.53
N MET A 10 -23.18 -0.94 -22.36
CA MET A 10 -22.81 -1.67 -21.15
C MET A 10 -21.30 -1.62 -20.91
N SER A 11 -20.52 -1.80 -21.96
CA SER A 11 -19.05 -1.70 -21.88
C SER A 11 -18.58 -0.32 -21.46
N LEU A 12 -19.20 0.73 -21.94
CA LEU A 12 -18.87 2.11 -21.59
C LEU A 12 -19.15 2.39 -20.10
N LEU A 13 -20.31 1.98 -19.61
CA LEU A 13 -20.67 2.12 -18.20
C LEU A 13 -19.72 1.34 -17.29
N LEU A 14 -19.41 0.10 -17.65
CA LEU A 14 -18.44 -0.72 -16.92
C LEU A 14 -17.05 -0.11 -16.95
N ALA A 15 -16.63 0.49 -18.05
CA ALA A 15 -15.33 1.14 -18.15
C ALA A 15 -15.21 2.33 -17.19
N ILE A 16 -16.26 3.13 -17.03
CA ILE A 16 -16.26 4.27 -16.10
C ILE A 16 -16.17 3.75 -14.64
N CYS A 17 -16.97 2.77 -14.29
CA CYS A 17 -16.94 2.15 -12.96
C CYS A 17 -15.60 1.49 -12.67
N SER A 18 -15.07 0.74 -13.63
CA SER A 18 -13.77 0.06 -13.50
C SER A 18 -12.62 1.05 -13.33
N PHE A 19 -12.64 2.15 -14.06
CA PHE A 19 -11.63 3.20 -13.93
C PHE A 19 -11.59 3.77 -12.51
N THR A 20 -12.75 4.11 -11.95
CA THR A 20 -12.85 4.63 -10.58
C THR A 20 -12.33 3.61 -9.56
N THR A 21 -12.71 2.34 -9.73
CA THR A 21 -12.30 1.25 -8.85
C THR A 21 -10.80 0.98 -8.96
N LEU A 22 -10.23 1.00 -10.18
CA LEU A 22 -8.79 0.82 -10.38
C LEU A 22 -7.96 1.90 -9.67
N LEU A 23 -8.42 3.15 -9.66
CA LEU A 23 -7.76 4.23 -8.92
C LEU A 23 -7.82 3.99 -7.40
N ALA A 24 -8.92 3.37 -6.91
CA ALA A 24 -9.10 3.05 -5.50
C ALA A 24 -8.27 1.83 -5.07
N ASP A 25 -8.07 0.84 -5.97
CA ASP A 25 -7.43 -0.44 -5.67
C ASP A 25 -6.02 -0.54 -6.29
N SER A 26 -5.24 0.48 -6.09
CA SER A 26 -3.84 0.44 -6.53
C SER A 26 -2.96 -0.24 -5.49
N GLY A 27 -2.05 -1.06 -5.97
CA GLY A 27 -1.04 -1.70 -5.15
C GLY A 27 0.34 -1.09 -5.37
N TYR A 28 1.13 -1.04 -4.32
CA TYR A 28 2.46 -0.44 -4.34
C TYR A 28 3.44 -1.38 -3.66
N VAL A 29 4.54 -1.69 -4.34
CA VAL A 29 5.61 -2.51 -3.79
C VAL A 29 6.79 -1.62 -3.46
N PHE A 30 7.23 -1.70 -2.22
CA PHE A 30 8.37 -0.96 -1.70
C PHE A 30 9.48 -1.92 -1.28
N LYS A 31 10.71 -1.51 -1.50
CA LYS A 31 11.89 -2.18 -0.96
C LYS A 31 12.70 -1.19 -0.12
N GLY A 32 13.22 -1.66 0.99
CA GLY A 32 14.02 -0.83 1.87
C GLY A 32 14.33 -1.54 3.17
N LYS A 33 14.34 -0.79 4.27
CA LYS A 33 14.79 -1.31 5.57
C LYS A 33 13.93 -0.80 6.72
N ILE A 34 13.74 -1.67 7.72
CA ILE A 34 13.37 -1.29 9.08
C ILE A 34 14.66 -1.34 9.88
N GLY A 35 15.14 -0.18 10.35
CA GLY A 35 16.47 -0.10 10.95
C GLY A 35 17.53 -0.59 9.97
N LYS A 36 18.21 -1.66 10.32
CA LYS A 36 19.22 -2.32 9.45
C LYS A 36 18.68 -3.53 8.67
N TYR A 37 17.43 -3.90 8.88
CA TYR A 37 16.86 -5.14 8.33
C TYR A 37 16.13 -4.87 7.02
N PRO A 38 16.59 -5.45 5.89
CA PRO A 38 15.91 -5.30 4.60
C PRO A 38 14.53 -5.94 4.61
N ILE A 39 13.57 -5.24 4.03
CA ILE A 39 12.19 -5.71 3.89
C ILE A 39 11.67 -5.46 2.47
N VAL A 40 10.61 -6.18 2.13
CA VAL A 40 9.75 -5.90 0.98
C VAL A 40 8.34 -5.70 1.51
N LEU A 41 7.76 -4.54 1.23
CA LEU A 41 6.43 -4.15 1.69
C LEU A 41 5.51 -3.98 0.50
N THR A 42 4.34 -4.59 0.55
CA THR A 42 3.28 -4.38 -0.45
C THR A 42 2.08 -3.75 0.25
N ILE A 43 1.58 -2.66 -0.31
CA ILE A 43 0.42 -1.93 0.21
C ILE A 43 -0.68 -1.92 -0.84
N TRP A 44 -1.90 -2.21 -0.42
CA TRP A 44 -3.11 -2.05 -1.21
C TRP A 44 -3.96 -0.94 -0.59
N ALA A 45 -4.26 0.08 -1.38
CA ALA A 45 -5.05 1.23 -0.93
C ALA A 45 -6.45 1.16 -1.53
N THR A 46 -7.47 1.31 -0.68
CA THR A 46 -8.87 1.43 -1.07
C THR A 46 -9.47 2.63 -0.36
N GLN A 47 -9.82 3.68 -1.08
CA GLN A 47 -10.38 4.92 -0.51
C GLN A 47 -9.68 5.42 0.76
N ALA A 48 -10.21 5.09 1.95
CA ALA A 48 -9.65 5.52 3.23
C ALA A 48 -8.90 4.40 3.97
N PHE A 49 -9.00 3.15 3.49
CA PHE A 49 -8.41 2.00 4.14
C PHE A 49 -7.21 1.51 3.36
N ALA A 50 -6.31 0.87 4.07
CA ALA A 50 -5.14 0.26 3.46
C ALA A 50 -4.86 -1.08 4.11
N ASP A 51 -4.60 -2.07 3.27
CA ASP A 51 -4.09 -3.36 3.67
C ASP A 51 -2.66 -3.49 3.19
N GLY A 52 -1.87 -4.26 3.88
CA GLY A 52 -0.51 -4.50 3.46
C GLY A 52 0.03 -5.78 4.03
N GLU A 53 1.19 -6.13 3.52
CA GLU A 53 2.00 -7.20 4.07
C GLU A 53 3.47 -6.91 3.78
N TYR A 54 4.33 -7.38 4.65
CA TYR A 54 5.76 -7.28 4.40
C TYR A 54 6.46 -8.53 4.88
N TYR A 55 7.65 -8.74 4.38
CA TYR A 55 8.51 -9.81 4.87
C TYR A 55 9.95 -9.31 4.97
N TYR A 56 10.66 -9.85 5.92
CA TYR A 56 12.10 -9.64 6.01
C TYR A 56 12.79 -10.47 4.92
N VAL A 57 13.66 -9.84 4.15
CA VAL A 57 14.37 -10.50 3.06
C VAL A 57 15.13 -11.74 3.54
N SER A 58 15.71 -11.65 4.74
CA SER A 58 16.42 -12.77 5.36
C SER A 58 15.54 -13.99 5.66
N GLN A 59 14.24 -13.79 5.84
CA GLN A 59 13.28 -14.85 6.16
C GLN A 59 12.47 -15.33 4.95
N GLY A 60 12.49 -14.55 3.86
CA GLY A 60 11.83 -14.89 2.61
C GLY A 60 10.32 -14.66 2.60
N ARG A 61 9.73 -14.83 1.43
CA ARG A 61 8.32 -14.54 1.15
C ARG A 61 7.32 -15.43 1.88
N LYS A 62 7.74 -16.57 2.40
CA LYS A 62 6.85 -17.55 3.00
C LYS A 62 6.34 -17.15 4.40
N LYS A 63 6.91 -16.11 4.98
CA LYS A 63 6.54 -15.63 6.31
C LYS A 63 6.14 -14.15 6.27
N PRO A 64 5.06 -13.80 5.55
CA PRO A 64 4.62 -12.43 5.50
C PRO A 64 3.97 -12.00 6.81
N LEU A 65 4.17 -10.75 7.17
CA LEU A 65 3.53 -10.10 8.30
C LEU A 65 2.41 -9.21 7.78
N LYS A 66 1.23 -9.37 8.33
CA LYS A 66 0.03 -8.67 7.86
C LYS A 66 -0.12 -7.32 8.51
N LEU A 67 -0.53 -6.34 7.69
CA LEU A 67 -0.76 -4.97 8.10
C LEU A 67 -2.18 -4.54 7.74
N GLN A 68 -2.79 -3.80 8.66
CA GLN A 68 -4.05 -3.13 8.41
C GLN A 68 -3.97 -1.70 8.89
N GLY A 69 -4.59 -0.79 8.17
CA GLY A 69 -4.55 0.58 8.57
C GLY A 69 -5.35 1.50 7.68
N ASN A 70 -4.93 2.75 7.71
CA ASN A 70 -5.52 3.80 6.94
C ASN A 70 -4.44 4.77 6.49
N TYR A 71 -4.82 5.68 5.62
CA TYR A 71 -3.94 6.76 5.23
C TYR A 71 -4.70 8.08 5.31
N ASP A 72 -3.94 9.14 5.52
CA ASP A 72 -4.45 10.49 5.57
C ASP A 72 -3.56 11.37 4.71
N THR A 73 -4.13 12.43 4.16
CA THR A 73 -3.39 13.39 3.36
C THR A 73 -3.07 14.60 4.22
N GLU A 74 -1.76 14.82 4.48
CA GLU A 74 -1.29 16.03 5.15
C GLU A 74 -0.89 17.05 4.09
N GLY A 75 -1.68 18.11 3.96
CA GLY A 75 -1.46 19.14 2.95
C GLY A 75 -1.64 18.62 1.53
N TYR A 76 -0.91 19.19 0.57
CA TYR A 76 -1.06 18.86 -0.84
C TYR A 76 -0.04 17.85 -1.36
N GLU A 77 0.99 17.53 -0.59
CA GLU A 77 2.16 16.80 -1.08
C GLU A 77 2.43 15.47 -0.39
N ASP A 78 1.88 15.25 0.80
CA ASP A 78 2.24 14.10 1.63
C ASP A 78 1.03 13.25 1.99
N ASP A 79 1.19 11.94 1.86
CA ASP A 79 0.28 10.96 2.45
C ASP A 79 0.95 10.35 3.68
N VAL A 80 0.18 10.24 4.75
CA VAL A 80 0.64 9.58 5.98
C VAL A 80 -0.13 8.26 6.12
N TRP A 81 0.61 7.18 6.26
CA TRP A 81 0.09 5.83 6.36
C TRP A 81 0.29 5.31 7.77
N TYR A 82 -0.78 4.80 8.35
CA TYR A 82 -0.77 4.22 9.69
C TYR A 82 -1.15 2.75 9.57
N PHE A 83 -0.23 1.86 9.93
CA PHE A 83 -0.48 0.43 9.90
C PHE A 83 -0.29 -0.18 11.26
N THR A 84 -1.17 -1.12 11.58
CA THR A 84 -1.00 -2.02 12.71
C THR A 84 -0.60 -3.39 12.18
N GLU A 85 0.47 -3.93 12.72
CA GLU A 85 0.93 -5.29 12.45
C GLU A 85 0.28 -6.24 13.44
N THR A 86 -0.32 -7.31 12.91
CA THR A 86 -0.92 -8.36 13.73
C THR A 86 -0.26 -9.70 13.43
N VAL A 87 0.00 -10.46 14.49
CA VAL A 87 0.52 -11.82 14.42
C VAL A 87 -0.40 -12.70 15.26
N ASN A 88 -0.99 -13.73 14.66
CA ASN A 88 -1.96 -14.60 15.32
C ASN A 88 -3.12 -13.82 15.98
N GLY A 89 -3.61 -12.78 15.31
CA GLY A 89 -4.70 -11.95 15.80
C GLY A 89 -4.32 -10.95 16.90
N LYS A 90 -3.06 -10.87 17.28
CA LYS A 90 -2.58 -9.95 18.32
C LYS A 90 -1.70 -8.85 17.71
N ARG A 91 -1.83 -7.64 18.24
CA ARG A 91 -0.98 -6.53 17.84
C ARG A 91 0.48 -6.83 18.17
N ASN A 92 1.34 -6.67 17.19
CA ASN A 92 2.78 -6.92 17.30
C ASN A 92 3.62 -5.67 17.09
N GLY A 93 3.11 -4.70 16.40
CA GLY A 93 3.81 -3.45 16.13
C GLY A 93 2.97 -2.50 15.30
N ALA A 94 3.52 -1.34 15.03
CA ALA A 94 2.84 -0.31 14.26
C ALA A 94 3.81 0.50 13.41
N PHE A 95 3.37 0.86 12.23
CA PHE A 95 4.09 1.76 11.32
C PHE A 95 3.40 3.11 11.26
N LYS A 96 4.19 4.16 11.19
CA LYS A 96 3.77 5.48 10.73
C LYS A 96 4.71 5.86 9.60
N LEU A 97 4.19 5.94 8.37
CA LEU A 97 4.97 6.14 7.17
C LEU A 97 4.48 7.38 6.43
N LYS A 98 5.41 8.17 5.94
CA LYS A 98 5.11 9.37 5.17
C LYS A 98 5.60 9.18 3.74
N TRP A 99 4.69 9.27 2.80
CA TRP A 99 4.98 9.15 1.38
C TRP A 99 4.83 10.51 0.73
N ARG A 100 5.94 11.10 0.31
CA ARG A 100 5.92 12.37 -0.41
C ARG A 100 5.43 12.16 -1.84
N ARG A 101 4.38 12.88 -2.18
CA ARG A 101 3.83 12.92 -3.53
C ARG A 101 4.48 13.99 -4.39
N SER A 102 5.71 14.37 -4.11
CA SER A 102 6.45 15.32 -4.90
C SER A 102 6.75 14.76 -6.29
N VAL A 103 6.42 15.52 -7.32
CA VAL A 103 6.71 15.18 -8.72
C VAL A 103 8.21 14.94 -8.93
N ARG A 104 9.07 15.67 -8.20
CA ARG A 104 10.52 15.56 -8.31
C ARG A 104 11.04 14.18 -7.89
N ASN A 105 10.40 13.56 -6.90
CA ASN A 105 10.81 12.25 -6.41
C ASN A 105 10.05 11.10 -7.06
N GLY A 106 9.12 11.39 -8.00
CA GLY A 106 8.32 10.37 -8.66
C GLY A 106 7.52 9.50 -7.70
N TYR A 107 7.18 10.03 -6.52
CA TYR A 107 6.44 9.29 -5.49
C TYR A 107 7.15 8.01 -5.02
N LYS A 108 8.46 7.98 -5.09
CA LYS A 108 9.21 6.74 -4.88
C LYS A 108 9.59 6.49 -3.43
N ARG A 109 9.86 7.54 -2.65
CA ARG A 109 10.40 7.37 -1.30
C ARG A 109 9.33 7.52 -0.23
N MET A 110 9.33 6.57 0.69
CA MET A 110 8.48 6.58 1.87
C MET A 110 9.35 6.34 3.10
N THR A 111 9.23 7.21 4.10
CA THR A 111 10.02 7.14 5.32
C THR A 111 9.12 7.24 6.54
N GLY A 112 9.62 6.78 7.67
CA GLY A 112 8.88 6.87 8.91
C GLY A 112 9.46 6.01 10.02
N THR A 113 8.59 5.47 10.84
CA THR A 113 8.96 4.69 12.01
C THR A 113 8.15 3.40 12.12
N TYR A 114 8.79 2.39 12.66
CA TYR A 114 8.16 1.18 13.14
C TYR A 114 8.39 1.07 14.65
N VAL A 115 7.32 0.85 15.40
CA VAL A 115 7.41 0.65 16.85
C VAL A 115 6.93 -0.76 17.16
N ASN A 116 7.78 -1.57 17.79
CA ASN A 116 7.37 -2.92 18.16
C ASN A 116 6.54 -2.92 19.46
N ILE A 117 6.02 -4.09 19.81
CA ILE A 117 5.14 -4.20 21.00
C ILE A 117 5.87 -3.86 22.30
N LYS A 118 7.19 -3.96 22.33
CA LYS A 118 8.00 -3.59 23.49
C LYS A 118 8.27 -2.08 23.56
N GLY A 119 7.83 -1.31 22.57
CA GLY A 119 8.02 0.13 22.50
C GLY A 119 9.34 0.59 21.88
N TYR A 120 10.12 -0.32 21.32
CA TYR A 120 11.33 0.06 20.58
C TYR A 120 10.97 0.63 19.23
N SER A 121 11.57 1.75 18.87
CA SER A 121 11.34 2.48 17.64
C SER A 121 12.51 2.28 16.67
N TYR A 122 12.16 2.05 15.41
CA TYR A 122 13.12 1.85 14.32
C TYR A 122 12.78 2.77 13.16
N TYR A 123 13.80 3.35 12.56
CA TYR A 123 13.64 4.16 11.35
C TYR A 123 13.30 3.26 10.16
N VAL A 124 12.37 3.72 9.33
CA VAL A 124 11.95 3.01 8.12
C VAL A 124 12.26 3.88 6.91
N ASP A 125 12.96 3.30 5.94
CA ASP A 125 13.29 3.97 4.68
C ASP A 125 13.00 3.01 3.53
N LEU A 126 12.04 3.39 2.69
CA LEU A 126 11.51 2.54 1.63
C LEU A 126 11.49 3.29 0.31
N THR A 127 11.66 2.55 -0.78
CA THR A 127 11.53 3.06 -2.14
C THR A 127 10.49 2.24 -2.89
N CYS A 128 9.53 2.92 -3.52
CA CYS A 128 8.55 2.27 -4.37
C CYS A 128 9.23 1.75 -5.65
N VAL A 129 9.17 0.45 -5.87
CA VAL A 129 9.80 -0.21 -7.00
C VAL A 129 8.80 -0.69 -8.04
N LYS A 130 7.52 -0.76 -7.68
CA LYS A 130 6.48 -1.23 -8.60
C LYS A 130 5.12 -0.70 -8.18
N VAL A 131 4.32 -0.28 -9.16
CA VAL A 131 2.91 0.02 -8.99
C VAL A 131 2.12 -1.08 -9.66
N ILE A 132 1.15 -1.64 -8.96
CA ILE A 132 0.33 -2.75 -9.45
C ILE A 132 -1.10 -2.25 -9.56
N SER A 133 -1.66 -2.37 -10.78
CA SER A 133 -3.10 -2.28 -10.98
C SER A 133 -3.63 -3.70 -10.99
N ASN A 134 -4.53 -4.01 -10.07
CA ASN A 134 -5.09 -5.34 -10.00
C ASN A 134 -6.61 -5.29 -10.24
N PRO A 135 -7.06 -5.60 -11.45
CA PRO A 135 -8.49 -5.63 -11.75
C PRO A 135 -9.23 -6.71 -10.96
N ASP A 136 -8.56 -7.74 -10.48
CA ASP A 136 -9.17 -8.81 -9.69
C ASP A 136 -9.50 -8.38 -8.26
N HIS A 137 -8.99 -7.26 -7.83
CA HIS A 137 -9.33 -6.65 -6.54
C HIS A 137 -10.65 -5.88 -6.56
N ILE A 138 -11.18 -5.72 -7.72
CA ILE A 138 -12.42 -4.97 -7.92
C ILE A 138 -13.64 -5.82 -7.61
#